data_e13f72b5a088cd3abf3933917260c4be
#
_entry.id   e13f72b5a088cd3abf3933917260c4be
#
_cell.length_a   1.000
_cell.length_b   1.000
_cell.length_c   1.000
_cell.angle_alpha   90.00
_cell.angle_beta   90.00
_cell.angle_gamma   90.00
#
_symmetry.space_group_name_H-M   'P 1'
#
loop_
_entity.id
_entity.type
_entity.pdbx_description
1 polymer ?
#
loop_
_entity_poly.entity_id
_entity_poly.type
_entity_poly.pdbx_seq_one_letter_code
_entity_poly.pdbx_strand_id
1 'polypeptide(L)'
;ESQGTDNIANFHSFLTDSIGFNGEDNGKTSGLASYGEVDDQLKDGFERLLTVSADDGIKFSRKRFEKTQPNLGKVCADTYDRSKIFSQFPSDTNVFRLSLCCFPHDVAATGEKVLQESVLKLISLLKEHTSMEKIVFCGGLFQNVALNGRIIQTDFSDFYFPSAPSDSGLALGAALFVENKFASVKRTKSLTAFNGPSFSNAEIEE
;
A
#
# COMPACT_ATOMS: atom_id res chain seq x y z
N GLU A 1 -0.11 4.76 25.99
CA GLU A 1 -0.76 3.75 25.10
C GLU A 1 -0.97 4.36 23.74
N SER A 2 -0.03 4.12 22.81
CA SER A 2 -0.17 4.48 21.41
C SER A 2 -1.06 3.42 20.73
N GLN A 3 -2.36 3.68 20.68
CA GLN A 3 -3.27 2.81 19.97
C GLN A 3 -3.05 2.94 18.46
N GLY A 4 -2.48 1.90 17.82
CA GLY A 4 -2.89 1.42 16.52
C GLY A 4 -2.61 2.27 15.27
N THR A 5 -1.80 3.34 15.35
CA THR A 5 -1.54 4.21 14.18
C THR A 5 -0.26 3.87 13.42
N ASP A 6 0.63 3.09 14.00
CA ASP A 6 1.96 2.79 13.45
C ASP A 6 1.90 1.59 12.51
N ASN A 7 1.33 1.77 11.31
CA ASN A 7 1.37 0.76 10.27
C ASN A 7 1.49 1.39 8.86
N ILE A 8 1.99 0.60 7.92
CA ILE A 8 2.22 1.04 6.54
C ILE A 8 0.89 1.30 5.80
N ALA A 9 -0.18 0.57 6.12
CA ALA A 9 -1.48 0.76 5.49
C ALA A 9 -2.07 2.15 5.84
N ASN A 10 -1.88 2.64 7.06
CA ASN A 10 -2.30 3.98 7.44
C ASN A 10 -1.57 5.09 6.66
N PHE A 11 -0.31 4.86 6.29
CA PHE A 11 0.40 5.75 5.39
C PHE A 11 -0.22 5.75 3.99
N HIS A 12 -0.61 4.58 3.47
CA HIS A 12 -1.27 4.49 2.17
C HIS A 12 -2.63 5.19 2.17
N SER A 13 -3.44 4.99 3.21
CA SER A 13 -4.71 5.73 3.37
C SER A 13 -4.48 7.24 3.49
N PHE A 14 -3.45 7.67 4.21
CA PHE A 14 -3.06 9.09 4.28
C PHE A 14 -2.72 9.66 2.89
N LEU A 15 -1.96 8.94 2.07
CA LEU A 15 -1.68 9.35 0.68
C LEU A 15 -2.97 9.47 -0.12
N THR A 16 -3.85 8.49 -0.03
CA THR A 16 -5.12 8.43 -0.73
C THR A 16 -6.01 9.63 -0.38
N ASP A 17 -6.15 9.94 0.91
CA ASP A 17 -6.84 11.15 1.38
C ASP A 17 -6.17 12.43 0.86
N SER A 18 -4.82 12.47 0.83
CA SER A 18 -4.07 13.68 0.46
C SER A 18 -4.19 14.07 -1.00
N ILE A 19 -4.57 13.15 -1.87
CA ILE A 19 -4.83 13.39 -3.30
C ILE A 19 -6.32 13.50 -3.63
N GLY A 20 -7.19 13.46 -2.60
CA GLY A 20 -8.62 13.71 -2.73
C GLY A 20 -9.49 12.50 -3.00
N PHE A 21 -8.97 11.29 -2.84
CA PHE A 21 -9.78 10.07 -2.78
C PHE A 21 -10.20 9.77 -1.34
N ASN A 22 -11.15 8.84 -1.16
CA ASN A 22 -11.46 8.29 0.15
C ASN A 22 -10.32 7.37 0.58
N GLY A 23 -9.86 7.45 1.83
CA GLY A 23 -8.74 6.66 2.37
C GLY A 23 -8.87 5.14 2.26
N GLU A 24 -10.06 4.64 1.92
CA GLU A 24 -10.29 3.23 1.61
C GLU A 24 -10.03 2.88 0.13
N ASP A 25 -9.95 3.88 -0.74
CA ASP A 25 -9.75 3.75 -2.19
C ASP A 25 -8.26 3.62 -2.59
N ASN A 26 -7.45 2.96 -1.79
CA ASN A 26 -6.00 2.86 -1.98
C ASN A 26 -5.57 2.39 -3.38
N GLY A 27 -6.35 1.53 -4.00
CA GLY A 27 -6.10 1.07 -5.37
C GLY A 27 -6.13 2.19 -6.42
N LYS A 28 -6.91 3.25 -6.19
CA LYS A 28 -6.94 4.44 -7.08
C LYS A 28 -5.63 5.21 -6.99
N THR A 29 -5.05 5.32 -5.78
CA THR A 29 -3.74 5.94 -5.57
C THR A 29 -2.64 5.18 -6.30
N SER A 30 -2.60 3.85 -6.15
CA SER A 30 -1.62 3.01 -6.85
C SER A 30 -1.78 3.08 -8.37
N GLY A 31 -3.01 3.14 -8.88
CA GLY A 31 -3.28 3.35 -10.30
C GLY A 31 -2.80 4.72 -10.81
N LEU A 32 -3.10 5.78 -10.05
CA LEU A 32 -2.70 7.14 -10.39
C LEU A 32 -1.18 7.33 -10.37
N ALA A 33 -0.47 6.62 -9.50
CA ALA A 33 0.99 6.69 -9.38
C ALA A 33 1.73 6.35 -10.67
N SER A 34 1.13 5.55 -11.56
CA SER A 34 1.73 5.20 -12.86
C SER A 34 1.82 6.36 -13.85
N TYR A 35 1.12 7.47 -13.59
CA TYR A 35 1.11 8.67 -14.43
C TYR A 35 1.99 9.80 -13.86
N GLY A 36 2.58 9.61 -12.69
CA GLY A 36 3.37 10.61 -11.99
C GLY A 36 4.86 10.33 -12.01
N GLU A 37 5.62 11.36 -11.65
CA GLU A 37 7.05 11.29 -11.42
C GLU A 37 7.36 11.40 -9.92
N VAL A 38 8.47 10.81 -9.52
CA VAL A 38 8.92 10.90 -8.11
C VAL A 38 9.55 12.26 -7.87
N ASP A 39 9.01 13.01 -6.90
CA ASP A 39 9.55 14.28 -6.43
C ASP A 39 10.43 14.06 -5.20
N ASP A 40 11.71 14.45 -5.27
CA ASP A 40 12.68 14.21 -4.21
C ASP A 40 12.34 14.97 -2.92
N GLN A 41 11.76 16.18 -3.00
CA GLN A 41 11.39 16.95 -1.81
C GLN A 41 10.19 16.31 -1.09
N LEU A 42 9.21 15.81 -1.85
CA LEU A 42 8.09 15.05 -1.29
C LEU A 42 8.59 13.74 -0.70
N LYS A 43 9.51 13.08 -1.38
CA LYS A 43 10.10 11.81 -0.90
C LYS A 43 10.75 11.99 0.47
N ASP A 44 11.61 12.98 0.63
CA ASP A 44 12.23 13.32 1.92
C ASP A 44 11.19 13.59 3.01
N GLY A 45 10.10 14.27 2.65
CA GLY A 45 8.97 14.51 3.53
C GLY A 45 8.28 13.22 3.98
N PHE A 46 7.96 12.35 3.03
CA PHE A 46 7.28 11.08 3.31
C PHE A 46 8.16 10.08 4.07
N GLU A 47 9.46 10.02 3.81
CA GLU A 47 10.41 9.18 4.56
C GLU A 47 10.53 9.58 6.03
N ARG A 48 10.27 10.85 6.36
CA ARG A 48 10.18 11.30 7.76
C ARG A 48 8.86 10.92 8.43
N LEU A 49 7.78 10.73 7.65
CA LEU A 49 6.48 10.31 8.17
C LEU A 49 6.43 8.80 8.43
N LEU A 50 6.95 8.02 7.48
CA LEU A 50 7.00 6.58 7.53
C LEU A 50 8.44 6.12 7.69
N THR A 51 8.77 5.59 8.86
CA THR A 51 10.08 5.06 9.16
C THR A 51 10.01 3.58 9.51
N VAL A 52 11.03 2.83 9.07
CA VAL A 52 11.19 1.40 9.38
C VAL A 52 12.61 1.17 9.89
N SER A 53 12.76 0.59 11.08
CA SER A 53 14.05 0.26 11.68
C SER A 53 13.98 -1.04 12.47
N ALA A 54 15.13 -1.64 12.76
CA ALA A 54 15.22 -2.85 13.57
C ALA A 54 14.78 -2.60 15.03
N ASP A 55 15.13 -1.43 15.59
CA ASP A 55 14.88 -1.11 16.99
C ASP A 55 13.44 -0.69 17.25
N ASP A 56 12.87 0.09 16.33
CA ASP A 56 11.57 0.75 16.53
C ASP A 56 10.43 0.12 15.74
N GLY A 57 10.74 -0.80 14.80
CA GLY A 57 9.78 -1.36 13.89
C GLY A 57 9.27 -0.33 12.88
N ILE A 58 7.95 -0.35 12.64
CA ILE A 58 7.28 0.60 11.75
C ILE A 58 6.74 1.76 12.58
N LYS A 59 7.03 2.99 12.16
CA LYS A 59 6.44 4.20 12.73
C LYS A 59 5.87 5.07 11.64
N PHE A 60 4.61 5.46 11.80
CA PHE A 60 3.92 6.42 10.95
C PHE A 60 3.34 7.54 11.81
N SER A 61 3.63 8.80 11.47
CA SER A 61 3.15 9.94 12.25
C SER A 61 2.76 11.12 11.37
N ARG A 62 1.45 11.34 11.23
CA ARG A 62 0.89 12.55 10.58
C ARG A 62 1.40 13.85 11.22
N LYS A 63 1.57 13.89 12.53
CA LYS A 63 2.03 15.10 13.27
C LYS A 63 3.44 15.55 12.90
N ARG A 64 4.29 14.66 12.39
CA ARG A 64 5.64 15.02 11.92
C ARG A 64 5.58 15.84 10.64
N PHE A 65 4.64 15.56 9.76
CA PHE A 65 4.47 16.29 8.50
C PHE A 65 4.19 17.77 8.74
N GLU A 66 3.31 18.09 9.67
CA GLU A 66 2.91 19.47 10.02
C GLU A 66 4.10 20.33 10.48
N LYS A 67 5.10 19.71 11.12
CA LYS A 67 6.28 20.39 11.65
C LYS A 67 7.42 20.54 10.63
N THR A 68 7.50 19.68 9.62
CA THR A 68 8.68 19.59 8.74
C THR A 68 8.53 20.31 7.40
N GLN A 69 7.31 20.69 7.01
CA GLN A 69 7.03 21.29 5.71
C GLN A 69 6.22 22.61 5.80
N PRO A 70 6.65 23.61 6.59
CA PRO A 70 5.92 24.88 6.68
C PRO A 70 5.96 25.71 5.37
N ASN A 71 6.82 25.37 4.41
CA ASN A 71 7.07 26.14 3.19
C ASN A 71 6.52 25.53 1.89
N LEU A 72 5.99 24.29 1.90
CA LEU A 72 5.41 23.67 0.70
C LEU A 72 4.24 24.50 0.11
N GLY A 73 3.54 25.27 0.95
CA GLY A 73 2.46 26.14 0.50
C GLY A 73 2.89 27.42 -0.25
N LYS A 74 4.19 27.77 -0.28
CA LYS A 74 4.68 28.97 -0.95
C LYS A 74 5.08 28.77 -2.42
N VAL A 75 5.52 27.59 -2.79
CA VAL A 75 6.08 27.31 -4.11
C VAL A 75 5.02 27.18 -5.21
N CYS A 76 3.79 26.83 -4.87
CA CYS A 76 2.76 26.42 -5.83
C CYS A 76 1.61 27.42 -6.03
N ALA A 77 1.62 28.58 -5.34
CA ALA A 77 0.55 29.57 -5.45
C ALA A 77 0.48 30.23 -6.85
N ASP A 78 1.56 30.19 -7.62
CA ASP A 78 1.70 31.01 -8.83
C ASP A 78 1.33 30.28 -10.13
N THR A 79 1.06 28.97 -10.16
CA THR A 79 0.98 28.21 -11.42
C THR A 79 -0.37 27.59 -11.75
N TYR A 80 -1.34 27.49 -10.83
CA TYR A 80 -2.60 26.80 -11.15
C TYR A 80 -3.79 27.28 -10.31
N ASP A 81 -4.88 27.75 -10.94
CA ASP A 81 -6.15 28.06 -10.26
C ASP A 81 -6.89 26.77 -9.89
N ARG A 82 -6.51 26.20 -8.75
CA ARG A 82 -7.05 24.94 -8.22
C ARG A 82 -8.32 25.12 -7.36
N SER A 83 -8.71 26.37 -7.10
CA SER A 83 -9.84 26.67 -6.21
C SER A 83 -11.17 26.07 -6.70
N LYS A 84 -11.28 25.82 -8.00
CA LYS A 84 -12.50 25.25 -8.62
C LYS A 84 -12.62 23.73 -8.49
N ILE A 85 -11.52 23.02 -8.30
CA ILE A 85 -11.51 21.54 -8.23
C ILE A 85 -11.78 21.08 -6.81
N PHE A 86 -11.36 21.85 -5.80
CA PHE A 86 -11.32 21.41 -4.40
C PHE A 86 -12.42 22.00 -3.50
N SER A 87 -13.38 22.71 -4.06
CA SER A 87 -14.52 23.25 -3.28
C SER A 87 -15.45 22.16 -2.68
N GLN A 88 -15.22 20.90 -2.99
CA GLN A 88 -16.03 19.76 -2.53
C GLN A 88 -15.36 18.92 -1.41
N PHE A 89 -14.14 19.23 -0.99
CA PHE A 89 -13.41 18.42 -0.02
C PHE A 89 -13.45 19.02 1.40
N PRO A 90 -13.58 18.19 2.45
CA PRO A 90 -13.56 18.67 3.83
C PRO A 90 -12.20 19.28 4.17
N SER A 91 -12.25 20.37 4.90
CA SER A 91 -11.12 21.25 5.26
C SER A 91 -10.19 20.66 6.33
N ASP A 92 -9.66 19.46 6.15
CA ASP A 92 -8.51 19.04 6.95
C ASP A 92 -7.26 19.66 6.32
N THR A 93 -6.81 20.74 6.98
CA THR A 93 -5.97 21.80 6.41
C THR A 93 -4.59 21.38 5.91
N ASN A 94 -4.07 20.21 6.31
CA ASN A 94 -2.70 19.79 5.99
C ASN A 94 -2.62 18.84 4.80
N VAL A 95 -3.59 17.96 4.68
CA VAL A 95 -3.80 17.08 3.53
C VAL A 95 -4.16 17.91 2.29
N PHE A 96 -5.00 18.92 2.48
CA PHE A 96 -5.38 19.90 1.47
C PHE A 96 -4.18 20.68 0.90
N ARG A 97 -3.20 21.00 1.73
CA ARG A 97 -2.00 21.76 1.28
C ARG A 97 -1.10 20.95 0.34
N LEU A 98 -0.93 19.66 0.54
CA LEU A 98 -0.18 18.78 -0.38
C LEU A 98 -0.80 18.75 -1.77
N SER A 99 -2.11 18.55 -1.84
CA SER A 99 -2.84 18.54 -3.11
C SER A 99 -2.88 19.90 -3.81
N LEU A 100 -2.67 21.00 -3.09
CA LEU A 100 -2.56 22.34 -3.68
C LEU A 100 -1.17 22.64 -4.25
N CYS A 101 -0.14 21.94 -3.75
CA CYS A 101 1.26 22.27 -4.07
C CYS A 101 1.89 21.35 -5.11
N CYS A 102 1.35 20.15 -5.29
CA CYS A 102 1.91 19.15 -6.18
C CYS A 102 0.81 18.53 -7.04
N PHE A 103 1.18 18.00 -8.20
CA PHE A 103 0.25 17.24 -9.00
C PHE A 103 -0.14 15.97 -8.24
N PRO A 104 -1.44 15.60 -8.19
CA PRO A 104 -1.89 14.41 -7.45
C PRO A 104 -1.18 13.11 -7.90
N HIS A 105 -0.86 12.98 -9.18
CA HIS A 105 -0.14 11.84 -9.70
C HIS A 105 1.32 11.77 -9.21
N ASP A 106 2.00 12.92 -9.02
CA ASP A 106 3.36 12.95 -8.48
C ASP A 106 3.38 12.66 -6.97
N VAL A 107 2.37 13.15 -6.24
CA VAL A 107 2.15 12.78 -4.83
C VAL A 107 1.92 11.27 -4.71
N ALA A 108 1.09 10.69 -5.59
CA ALA A 108 0.83 9.26 -5.63
C ALA A 108 2.09 8.47 -5.98
N ALA A 109 2.83 8.85 -7.02
CA ALA A 109 4.05 8.18 -7.47
C ALA A 109 5.13 8.20 -6.37
N THR A 110 5.35 9.37 -5.75
CA THR A 110 6.32 9.54 -4.68
C THR A 110 5.93 8.75 -3.43
N GLY A 111 4.67 8.80 -3.05
CA GLY A 111 4.16 8.06 -1.90
C GLY A 111 4.22 6.55 -2.09
N GLU A 112 3.83 6.05 -3.27
CA GLU A 112 3.98 4.63 -3.61
C GLU A 112 5.44 4.18 -3.59
N LYS A 113 6.37 5.01 -4.05
CA LYS A 113 7.81 4.73 -4.00
C LYS A 113 8.28 4.54 -2.56
N VAL A 114 7.94 5.48 -1.67
CA VAL A 114 8.31 5.43 -0.24
C VAL A 114 7.66 4.23 0.46
N LEU A 115 6.38 3.95 0.17
CA LEU A 115 5.67 2.79 0.70
C LEU A 115 6.36 1.48 0.31
N GLN A 116 6.68 1.30 -0.97
CA GLN A 116 7.35 0.12 -1.48
C GLN A 116 8.75 -0.04 -0.88
N GLU A 117 9.55 1.03 -0.79
CA GLU A 117 10.89 1.00 -0.18
C GLU A 117 10.82 0.66 1.31
N SER A 118 9.82 1.15 2.02
CA SER A 118 9.59 0.83 3.43
C SER A 118 9.22 -0.64 3.64
N VAL A 119 8.38 -1.22 2.78
CA VAL A 119 8.05 -2.66 2.83
C VAL A 119 9.28 -3.50 2.52
N LEU A 120 10.03 -3.17 1.48
CA LEU A 120 11.25 -3.91 1.13
C LEU A 120 12.30 -3.86 2.25
N LYS A 121 12.43 -2.71 2.91
CA LYS A 121 13.30 -2.58 4.09
C LYS A 121 12.83 -3.47 5.24
N LEU A 122 11.53 -3.54 5.50
CA LEU A 122 10.98 -4.45 6.51
C LEU A 122 11.26 -5.92 6.18
N ILE A 123 11.13 -6.30 4.91
CA ILE A 123 11.42 -7.65 4.42
C ILE A 123 12.91 -7.98 4.60
N SER A 124 13.81 -7.03 4.29
CA SER A 124 15.26 -7.19 4.52
C SER A 124 15.57 -7.41 6.00
N LEU A 125 15.01 -6.59 6.89
CA LEU A 125 15.18 -6.76 8.33
C LEU A 125 14.63 -8.11 8.80
N LEU A 126 13.50 -8.56 8.27
CA LEU A 126 12.96 -9.89 8.58
C LEU A 126 13.91 -11.01 8.14
N LYS A 127 14.48 -10.91 6.95
CA LYS A 127 15.46 -11.89 6.44
C LYS A 127 16.72 -11.92 7.32
N GLU A 128 17.23 -10.77 7.74
CA GLU A 128 18.41 -10.65 8.62
C GLU A 128 18.16 -11.29 10.00
N HIS A 129 16.94 -11.18 10.53
CA HIS A 129 16.60 -11.68 11.87
C HIS A 129 16.06 -13.11 11.90
N THR A 130 15.81 -13.69 10.74
CA THR A 130 15.27 -15.06 10.66
C THR A 130 16.09 -15.89 9.66
N SER A 131 16.20 -17.18 9.90
CA SER A 131 16.76 -18.13 8.93
C SER A 131 15.71 -18.66 7.96
N MET A 132 14.54 -18.01 7.88
CA MET A 132 13.45 -18.47 7.02
C MET A 132 13.75 -18.17 5.56
N GLU A 133 13.52 -19.20 4.71
CA GLU A 133 13.68 -19.10 3.26
C GLU A 133 12.36 -18.87 2.53
N LYS A 134 11.24 -19.07 3.21
CA LYS A 134 9.89 -18.96 2.65
C LYS A 134 9.09 -17.92 3.40
N ILE A 135 8.33 -17.12 2.67
CA ILE A 135 7.54 -16.03 3.23
C ILE A 135 6.12 -16.01 2.67
N VAL A 136 5.15 -15.69 3.52
CA VAL A 136 3.74 -15.52 3.17
C VAL A 136 3.33 -14.09 3.45
N PHE A 137 2.62 -13.48 2.50
CA PHE A 137 2.14 -12.11 2.59
C PHE A 137 0.61 -12.08 2.69
N CYS A 138 0.09 -11.50 3.78
CA CYS A 138 -1.34 -11.33 4.02
C CYS A 138 -1.64 -9.88 4.40
N GLY A 139 -2.83 -9.42 4.07
CA GLY A 139 -3.32 -8.05 4.30
C GLY A 139 -3.60 -7.31 3.01
N GLY A 140 -4.48 -6.30 3.06
CA GLY A 140 -4.93 -5.53 1.90
C GLY A 140 -3.80 -4.84 1.12
N LEU A 141 -2.69 -4.53 1.78
CA LEU A 141 -1.50 -3.95 1.14
C LEU A 141 -0.95 -4.83 0.00
N PHE A 142 -1.05 -6.16 0.13
CA PHE A 142 -0.55 -7.11 -0.86
C PHE A 142 -1.52 -7.37 -2.02
N GLN A 143 -2.56 -6.55 -2.17
CA GLN A 143 -3.27 -6.35 -3.43
C GLN A 143 -2.52 -5.42 -4.40
N ASN A 144 -1.49 -4.72 -3.92
CA ASN A 144 -0.63 -3.87 -4.73
C ASN A 144 0.32 -4.71 -5.58
N VAL A 145 -0.02 -4.86 -6.87
CA VAL A 145 0.71 -5.70 -7.83
C VAL A 145 2.12 -5.18 -8.07
N ALA A 146 2.31 -3.86 -8.11
CA ALA A 146 3.63 -3.25 -8.31
C ALA A 146 4.57 -3.55 -7.14
N LEU A 147 4.06 -3.47 -5.91
CA LEU A 147 4.78 -3.87 -4.71
C LEU A 147 5.15 -5.37 -4.75
N ASN A 148 4.19 -6.23 -5.06
CA ASN A 148 4.41 -7.67 -5.13
C ASN A 148 5.48 -8.03 -6.17
N GLY A 149 5.48 -7.35 -7.33
CA GLY A 149 6.50 -7.52 -8.36
C GLY A 149 7.91 -7.16 -7.88
N ARG A 150 8.06 -6.24 -6.94
CA ARG A 150 9.36 -5.93 -6.32
C ARG A 150 9.74 -6.92 -5.22
N ILE A 151 8.76 -7.40 -4.47
CA ILE A 151 8.97 -8.36 -3.37
C ILE A 151 9.55 -9.67 -3.90
N ILE A 152 9.03 -10.19 -5.01
CA ILE A 152 9.54 -11.45 -5.59
C ILE A 152 10.98 -11.37 -6.11
N GLN A 153 11.58 -10.18 -6.12
CA GLN A 153 12.99 -9.96 -6.47
C GLN A 153 13.90 -9.94 -5.23
N THR A 154 13.36 -10.15 -4.03
CA THR A 154 14.14 -10.23 -2.79
C THR A 154 14.71 -11.64 -2.56
N ASP A 155 15.61 -11.77 -1.58
CA ASP A 155 16.43 -12.98 -1.36
C ASP A 155 15.70 -14.16 -0.67
N PHE A 156 14.37 -14.21 -0.67
CA PHE A 156 13.64 -15.40 -0.25
C PHE A 156 13.53 -16.41 -1.40
N SER A 157 13.57 -17.71 -1.09
CA SER A 157 13.51 -18.78 -2.10
C SER A 157 12.08 -19.11 -2.54
N ASP A 158 11.08 -18.75 -1.73
CA ASP A 158 9.68 -19.05 -2.01
C ASP A 158 8.75 -17.98 -1.42
N PHE A 159 7.75 -17.57 -2.22
CA PHE A 159 6.80 -16.52 -1.90
C PHE A 159 5.39 -17.03 -2.04
N TYR A 160 4.52 -16.70 -1.10
CA TYR A 160 3.11 -16.98 -1.24
C TYR A 160 2.26 -15.74 -0.99
N PHE A 161 1.50 -15.35 -2.00
CA PHE A 161 0.47 -14.33 -1.94
C PHE A 161 -0.88 -15.03 -2.12
N PRO A 162 -1.76 -15.04 -1.12
CA PRO A 162 -3.11 -15.56 -1.29
C PRO A 162 -3.85 -14.81 -2.39
N SER A 163 -4.71 -15.51 -3.14
CA SER A 163 -5.55 -14.89 -4.18
C SER A 163 -6.50 -13.81 -3.63
N ALA A 164 -6.84 -13.87 -2.35
CA ALA A 164 -7.58 -12.88 -1.61
C ALA A 164 -6.81 -12.52 -0.32
N PRO A 165 -5.79 -11.66 -0.38
CA PRO A 165 -4.91 -11.40 0.75
C PRO A 165 -5.54 -10.50 1.83
N SER A 166 -6.66 -9.81 1.53
CA SER A 166 -7.40 -8.93 2.43
C SER A 166 -8.53 -9.64 3.18
N ASP A 167 -9.43 -8.89 3.79
CA ASP A 167 -10.60 -9.38 4.53
C ASP A 167 -11.50 -10.30 3.69
N SER A 168 -11.51 -10.14 2.37
CA SER A 168 -12.22 -11.04 1.46
C SER A 168 -11.76 -12.50 1.53
N GLY A 169 -10.53 -12.77 1.98
CA GLY A 169 -9.98 -14.09 2.19
C GLY A 169 -10.37 -14.75 3.50
N LEU A 170 -10.98 -14.03 4.44
CA LEU A 170 -11.30 -14.55 5.78
C LEU A 170 -12.27 -15.73 5.73
N ALA A 171 -13.26 -15.70 4.85
CA ALA A 171 -14.22 -16.79 4.71
C ALA A 171 -13.52 -18.10 4.28
N LEU A 172 -12.63 -18.01 3.29
CA LEU A 172 -11.83 -19.15 2.84
C LEU A 172 -10.89 -19.64 3.95
N GLY A 173 -10.22 -18.70 4.63
CA GLY A 173 -9.32 -19.00 5.75
C GLY A 173 -10.04 -19.71 6.90
N ALA A 174 -11.24 -19.27 7.25
CA ALA A 174 -12.08 -19.91 8.26
C ALA A 174 -12.49 -21.33 7.88
N ALA A 175 -12.92 -21.53 6.63
CA ALA A 175 -13.29 -22.85 6.12
C ALA A 175 -12.09 -23.84 6.18
N LEU A 176 -10.93 -23.40 5.70
CA LEU A 176 -9.71 -24.19 5.73
C LEU A 176 -9.21 -24.48 7.15
N PHE A 177 -9.39 -23.53 8.07
CA PHE A 177 -9.05 -23.75 9.49
C PHE A 177 -9.91 -24.83 10.11
N VAL A 178 -11.23 -24.80 9.88
CA VAL A 178 -12.17 -25.81 10.37
C VAL A 178 -11.86 -27.17 9.75
N GLU A 179 -11.66 -27.23 8.44
CA GLU A 179 -11.31 -28.46 7.74
C GLU A 179 -10.03 -29.08 8.29
N ASN A 180 -8.97 -28.28 8.46
CA ASN A 180 -7.69 -28.79 8.97
C ASN A 180 -7.76 -29.22 10.43
N LYS A 181 -8.69 -28.66 11.24
CA LYS A 181 -8.87 -28.98 12.64
C LYS A 181 -9.69 -30.26 12.86
N PHE A 182 -10.68 -30.51 12.02
CA PHE A 182 -11.68 -31.57 12.25
C PHE A 182 -11.63 -32.71 11.21
N ALA A 183 -11.07 -32.46 10.04
CA ALA A 183 -10.84 -33.48 9.02
C ALA A 183 -9.34 -33.66 8.85
N SER A 184 -8.81 -34.87 8.99
CA SER A 184 -7.41 -35.22 8.71
C SER A 184 -7.12 -35.14 7.19
N VAL A 185 -7.34 -34.00 6.58
CA VAL A 185 -7.21 -33.82 5.14
C VAL A 185 -5.75 -33.56 4.78
N LYS A 186 -5.24 -34.30 3.80
CA LYS A 186 -3.96 -34.00 3.16
C LYS A 186 -4.09 -32.63 2.47
N ARG A 187 -3.18 -31.71 2.79
CA ARG A 187 -3.10 -30.41 2.10
C ARG A 187 -3.09 -30.62 0.59
N THR A 188 -4.14 -30.17 -0.08
CA THR A 188 -4.18 -30.08 -1.53
C THR A 188 -3.25 -28.98 -2.00
N LYS A 189 -2.56 -29.22 -3.11
CA LYS A 189 -1.67 -28.24 -3.73
C LYS A 189 -2.50 -27.02 -4.17
N SER A 190 -2.02 -25.85 -3.82
CA SER A 190 -2.38 -24.52 -4.36
C SER A 190 -3.88 -24.29 -4.59
N LEU A 191 -4.47 -23.50 -3.70
CA LEU A 191 -5.77 -22.86 -3.95
C LEU A 191 -5.58 -21.87 -5.12
N THR A 192 -6.22 -22.17 -6.25
CA THR A 192 -6.31 -21.24 -7.37
C THR A 192 -7.48 -20.29 -7.17
N ALA A 193 -7.38 -19.07 -7.69
CA ALA A 193 -8.51 -18.14 -7.77
C ALA A 193 -9.51 -18.54 -8.89
N PHE A 194 -9.09 -19.39 -9.81
CA PHE A 194 -9.87 -19.81 -10.98
C PHE A 194 -10.69 -21.07 -10.65
N ASN A 195 -11.82 -20.88 -9.98
CA ASN A 195 -12.72 -21.96 -9.56
C ASN A 195 -14.04 -21.98 -10.36
N GLY A 196 -14.18 -21.14 -11.38
CA GLY A 196 -15.33 -21.08 -12.27
C GLY A 196 -15.26 -22.11 -13.41
N PRO A 197 -16.32 -22.22 -14.22
CA PRO A 197 -16.31 -23.04 -15.42
C PRO A 197 -15.26 -22.55 -16.42
N SER A 198 -14.66 -23.46 -17.15
CA SER A 198 -13.75 -23.15 -18.24
C SER A 198 -14.46 -23.33 -19.57
N PHE A 199 -14.25 -22.41 -20.50
CA PHE A 199 -14.78 -22.46 -21.84
C PHE A 199 -13.64 -22.61 -22.84
N SER A 200 -13.79 -23.42 -23.86
CA SER A 200 -12.88 -23.50 -25.00
C SER A 200 -13.12 -22.30 -25.94
N ASN A 201 -12.14 -21.98 -26.78
CA ASN A 201 -12.31 -20.92 -27.77
C ASN A 201 -13.52 -21.16 -28.70
N ALA A 202 -13.80 -22.40 -29.07
CA ALA A 202 -14.96 -22.74 -29.88
C ALA A 202 -16.31 -22.44 -29.19
N GLU A 203 -16.40 -22.68 -27.88
CA GLU A 203 -17.60 -22.35 -27.07
C GLU A 203 -17.79 -20.84 -26.84
N ILE A 204 -16.72 -20.05 -26.99
CA ILE A 204 -16.78 -18.57 -26.88
C ILE A 204 -17.16 -17.94 -28.23
N GLU A 205 -16.85 -18.58 -29.36
CA GLU A 205 -17.12 -18.10 -30.71
C GLU A 205 -18.54 -18.43 -31.22
N GLU A 206 -19.29 -19.33 -30.54
CA GLU A 206 -20.71 -19.60 -30.76
C GLU A 206 -21.59 -18.53 -30.09
#